data_3ead99ea8a2bfbbccec171f02ade153d
#
_entry.id   3ead99ea8a2bfbbccec171f02ade153d
#
_cell.length_a   1.000
_cell.length_b   1.000
_cell.length_c   1.000
_cell.angle_alpha   90.00
_cell.angle_beta   90.00
_cell.angle_gamma   90.00
#
_symmetry.space_group_name_H-M   'P 1'
#
loop_
_entity.id
_entity.type
_entity.pdbx_description
1 polymer ?
#
loop_
_entity_poly.entity_id
_entity_poly.type
_entity_poly.pdbx_seq_one_letter_code
_entity_poly.pdbx_strand_id
1 'polypeptide(L)'
;VKVSFRKEIQEEHGGGCFMDVFSHWLWGVLITRKHVDWKVAGPMSVLPDLLAFVPSFVYSTMHGLERPTVDDTTVTSDFPAIAWDMYQYTHSAVVVTVGVLITWWLFTRFSGSRLESQFAEQHRSKPLMMAFLLWLPWYSNILLDIPTHTLQFFPTPVFHPISDYGFDGTRWSDPVILVPNVLLLAGLWFYVLRKDRKHIAQTD
;
A
#
# COMPACT_ATOMS: atom_id res chain seq x y z
N VAL A 1 -15.17 3.13 -44.51
CA VAL A 1 -15.42 1.87 -43.81
C VAL A 1 -14.12 1.42 -43.12
N LYS A 2 -13.53 2.24 -42.24
CA LYS A 2 -12.32 1.87 -41.45
C LYS A 2 -12.27 2.51 -40.05
N VAL A 3 -13.38 3.02 -39.51
CA VAL A 3 -13.43 3.75 -38.24
C VAL A 3 -14.19 3.00 -37.13
N SER A 4 -14.78 1.82 -37.42
CA SER A 4 -15.69 1.14 -36.48
C SER A 4 -15.05 0.01 -35.67
N PHE A 5 -13.78 -0.37 -35.87
CA PHE A 5 -13.17 -1.52 -35.19
C PHE A 5 -12.28 -1.17 -33.99
N ARG A 6 -12.17 0.11 -33.62
CA ARG A 6 -11.33 0.56 -32.51
C ARG A 6 -12.10 0.95 -31.23
N LYS A 7 -13.43 0.80 -31.22
CA LYS A 7 -14.29 1.20 -30.12
C LYS A 7 -14.80 0.07 -29.23
N GLU A 8 -14.50 -1.19 -29.56
CA GLU A 8 -15.06 -2.36 -28.86
C GLU A 8 -14.07 -3.12 -27.95
N ILE A 9 -12.85 -2.64 -27.75
CA ILE A 9 -11.87 -3.27 -26.82
C ILE A 9 -11.61 -2.40 -25.58
N GLN A 10 -12.40 -1.36 -25.34
CA GLN A 10 -12.18 -0.37 -24.26
C GLN A 10 -13.14 -0.52 -23.05
N GLU A 11 -13.86 -1.62 -22.94
CA GLU A 11 -14.84 -1.82 -21.86
C GLU A 11 -14.44 -2.94 -20.88
N GLU A 12 -13.22 -2.96 -20.31
CA GLU A 12 -12.98 -3.80 -19.12
C GLU A 12 -11.67 -3.46 -18.41
N HIS A 13 -11.50 -2.24 -17.89
CA HIS A 13 -10.34 -1.94 -17.03
C HIS A 13 -10.71 -1.22 -15.71
N GLY A 14 -11.88 -1.50 -15.15
CA GLY A 14 -12.22 -1.07 -13.78
C GLY A 14 -11.47 -1.82 -12.66
N GLY A 15 -10.51 -2.68 -13.00
CA GLY A 15 -9.78 -3.53 -12.06
C GLY A 15 -8.50 -2.93 -11.45
N GLY A 16 -7.99 -1.82 -11.98
CA GLY A 16 -6.66 -1.31 -11.62
C GLY A 16 -6.50 -0.96 -10.15
N CYS A 17 -7.46 -0.28 -9.55
CA CYS A 17 -7.38 0.17 -8.15
C CYS A 17 -7.42 -1.00 -7.14
N PHE A 18 -8.21 -2.04 -7.41
CA PHE A 18 -8.28 -3.20 -6.50
C PHE A 18 -7.02 -4.08 -6.56
N MET A 19 -6.38 -4.19 -7.72
CA MET A 19 -5.14 -4.97 -7.88
C MET A 19 -3.99 -4.33 -7.13
N ASP A 20 -3.93 -3.02 -7.08
CA ASP A 20 -2.94 -2.22 -6.34
C ASP A 20 -3.03 -2.48 -4.83
N VAL A 21 -4.17 -2.21 -4.22
CA VAL A 21 -4.41 -2.45 -2.79
C VAL A 21 -4.14 -3.91 -2.39
N PHE A 22 -4.52 -4.88 -3.24
CA PHE A 22 -4.24 -6.29 -2.98
C PHE A 22 -2.75 -6.63 -3.07
N SER A 23 -2.03 -6.02 -4.01
CA SER A 23 -0.56 -6.14 -4.09
C SER A 23 0.12 -5.60 -2.84
N HIS A 24 -0.28 -4.43 -2.34
CA HIS A 24 0.24 -3.86 -1.09
C HIS A 24 0.02 -4.79 0.10
N TRP A 25 -1.17 -5.38 0.23
CA TRP A 25 -1.44 -6.36 1.27
C TRP A 25 -0.47 -7.54 1.20
N LEU A 26 -0.32 -8.14 0.04
CA LEU A 26 0.54 -9.31 -0.15
C LEU A 26 2.02 -8.99 0.09
N TRP A 27 2.51 -7.84 -0.37
CA TRP A 27 3.88 -7.38 -0.12
C TRP A 27 4.12 -7.10 1.36
N GLY A 28 3.25 -6.34 2.01
CA GLY A 28 3.39 -6.01 3.43
C GLY A 28 3.44 -7.24 4.32
N VAL A 29 2.55 -8.22 4.08
CA VAL A 29 2.55 -9.49 4.79
C VAL A 29 3.82 -10.29 4.49
N LEU A 30 4.23 -10.37 3.23
CA LEU A 30 5.41 -11.14 2.81
C LEU A 30 6.69 -10.62 3.47
N ILE A 31 6.90 -9.31 3.49
CA ILE A 31 8.09 -8.65 4.04
C ILE A 31 8.17 -8.87 5.56
N THR A 32 7.03 -8.80 6.25
CA THR A 32 7.00 -8.83 7.73
C THR A 32 6.63 -10.18 8.33
N ARG A 33 6.28 -11.20 7.54
CA ARG A 33 5.70 -12.48 7.95
C ARG A 33 6.40 -13.22 9.10
N LYS A 34 7.70 -13.00 9.29
CA LYS A 34 8.48 -13.61 10.36
C LYS A 34 8.54 -12.79 11.64
N HIS A 35 8.01 -11.58 11.60
CA HIS A 35 8.19 -10.58 12.65
C HIS A 35 6.87 -10.08 13.21
N VAL A 36 5.85 -9.96 12.37
CA VAL A 36 4.53 -9.39 12.71
C VAL A 36 3.43 -10.32 12.20
N ASP A 37 2.38 -10.50 12.99
CA ASP A 37 1.20 -11.26 12.56
C ASP A 37 0.55 -10.59 11.32
N TRP A 38 0.13 -11.40 10.36
CA TRP A 38 -0.51 -10.92 9.12
C TRP A 38 -1.78 -10.10 9.37
N LYS A 39 -2.48 -10.35 10.49
CA LYS A 39 -3.67 -9.60 10.91
C LYS A 39 -3.37 -8.14 11.25
N VAL A 40 -2.10 -7.82 11.50
CA VAL A 40 -1.61 -6.45 11.70
C VAL A 40 -0.90 -5.96 10.43
N ALA A 41 0.00 -6.77 9.88
CA ALA A 41 0.79 -6.39 8.72
C ALA A 41 -0.06 -6.08 7.48
N GLY A 42 -1.06 -6.90 7.17
CA GLY A 42 -1.95 -6.70 6.03
C GLY A 42 -2.73 -5.37 6.11
N PRO A 43 -3.53 -5.14 7.16
CA PRO A 43 -4.19 -3.84 7.34
C PRO A 43 -3.25 -2.65 7.28
N MET A 44 -2.09 -2.71 7.95
CA MET A 44 -1.09 -1.62 7.94
C MET A 44 -0.51 -1.33 6.56
N SER A 45 -0.47 -2.32 5.66
CA SER A 45 0.05 -2.12 4.30
C SER A 45 -0.94 -1.49 3.34
N VAL A 46 -2.25 -1.57 3.61
CA VAL A 46 -3.30 -0.96 2.77
C VAL A 46 -3.95 0.27 3.39
N LEU A 47 -3.66 0.52 4.66
CA LEU A 47 -4.23 1.65 5.38
C LEU A 47 -3.88 3.01 4.76
N PRO A 48 -2.68 3.25 4.16
CA PRO A 48 -2.38 4.48 3.42
C PRO A 48 -3.45 4.80 2.37
N ASP A 49 -3.75 3.82 1.51
CA ASP A 49 -4.72 3.95 0.41
C ASP A 49 -6.14 4.12 0.95
N LEU A 50 -6.52 3.32 1.95
CA LEU A 50 -7.85 3.42 2.53
C LEU A 50 -8.10 4.78 3.17
N LEU A 51 -7.11 5.35 3.85
CA LEU A 51 -7.22 6.68 4.45
C LEU A 51 -7.27 7.81 3.40
N ALA A 52 -6.62 7.63 2.26
CA ALA A 52 -6.67 8.58 1.17
C ALA A 52 -8.01 8.51 0.41
N PHE A 53 -8.43 7.32 0.01
CA PHE A 53 -9.52 7.15 -0.96
C PHE A 53 -10.90 6.89 -0.35
N VAL A 54 -11.01 6.27 0.85
CA VAL A 54 -12.32 6.04 1.48
C VAL A 54 -13.02 7.36 1.83
N PRO A 55 -12.36 8.38 2.41
CA PRO A 55 -12.99 9.69 2.64
C PRO A 55 -13.48 10.35 1.35
N SER A 56 -12.68 10.27 0.29
CA SER A 56 -13.05 10.79 -1.03
C SER A 56 -14.27 10.08 -1.62
N PHE A 57 -14.32 8.75 -1.49
CA PHE A 57 -15.46 7.94 -1.90
C PHE A 57 -16.74 8.31 -1.15
N VAL A 58 -16.65 8.44 0.17
CA VAL A 58 -17.78 8.86 1.02
C VAL A 58 -18.25 10.28 0.62
N TYR A 59 -17.31 11.21 0.45
CA TYR A 59 -17.59 12.57 0.02
C TYR A 59 -18.34 12.61 -1.32
N SER A 60 -17.84 11.91 -2.35
CA SER A 60 -18.49 11.83 -3.66
C SER A 60 -19.90 11.27 -3.56
N THR A 61 -20.08 10.21 -2.76
CA THR A 61 -21.39 9.57 -2.57
C THR A 61 -22.39 10.52 -1.89
N MET A 62 -21.96 11.25 -0.87
CA MET A 62 -22.82 12.18 -0.13
C MET A 62 -23.23 13.41 -0.96
N HIS A 63 -22.40 13.81 -1.93
CA HIS A 63 -22.64 14.98 -2.76
C HIS A 63 -23.18 14.63 -4.15
N GLY A 64 -23.45 13.34 -4.41
CA GLY A 64 -23.96 12.89 -5.72
C GLY A 64 -22.99 13.15 -6.88
N LEU A 65 -21.68 13.18 -6.60
CA LEU A 65 -20.66 13.37 -7.62
C LEU A 65 -20.43 12.07 -8.41
N GLU A 66 -20.30 12.20 -9.71
CA GLU A 66 -19.87 11.09 -10.56
C GLU A 66 -18.44 10.67 -10.19
N ARG A 67 -18.20 9.38 -10.19
CA ARG A 67 -16.87 8.83 -9.93
C ARG A 67 -16.11 8.73 -11.24
N PRO A 68 -14.85 9.18 -11.28
CA PRO A 68 -14.05 9.01 -12.48
C PRO A 68 -13.84 7.53 -12.76
N THR A 69 -14.03 7.12 -13.99
CA THR A 69 -13.56 5.82 -14.47
C THR A 69 -12.04 5.94 -14.65
N VAL A 70 -11.28 5.14 -13.89
CA VAL A 70 -9.82 5.23 -13.94
C VAL A 70 -9.30 4.58 -15.20
N ASP A 71 -8.69 5.37 -16.05
CA ASP A 71 -8.02 4.96 -17.29
C ASP A 71 -6.67 5.69 -17.45
N ASP A 72 -6.00 5.51 -18.60
CA ASP A 72 -4.68 6.11 -18.85
C ASP A 72 -4.71 7.63 -18.95
N THR A 73 -5.87 8.26 -19.11
CA THR A 73 -6.03 9.71 -19.21
C THR A 73 -6.43 10.36 -17.88
N THR A 74 -6.85 9.58 -16.91
CA THR A 74 -7.31 10.04 -15.59
C THR A 74 -6.17 10.75 -14.85
N VAL A 75 -6.47 11.91 -14.26
CA VAL A 75 -5.50 12.71 -13.49
C VAL A 75 -5.98 12.91 -12.06
N THR A 76 -5.08 13.34 -11.16
CA THR A 76 -5.39 13.57 -9.74
C THR A 76 -6.56 14.54 -9.54
N SER A 77 -6.67 15.58 -10.40
CA SER A 77 -7.75 16.58 -10.30
C SER A 77 -9.14 16.07 -10.68
N ASP A 78 -9.27 14.87 -11.25
CA ASP A 78 -10.55 14.23 -11.51
C ASP A 78 -11.21 13.70 -10.23
N PHE A 79 -10.45 13.61 -9.16
CA PHE A 79 -10.92 13.20 -7.84
C PHE A 79 -11.25 14.42 -6.96
N PRO A 80 -12.17 14.30 -5.98
CA PRO A 80 -12.34 15.33 -4.96
C PRO A 80 -11.02 15.68 -4.27
N ALA A 81 -10.78 16.96 -4.00
CA ALA A 81 -9.53 17.46 -3.40
C ALA A 81 -9.12 16.70 -2.14
N ILE A 82 -10.08 16.24 -1.33
CA ILE A 82 -9.83 15.44 -0.13
C ILE A 82 -9.01 14.17 -0.41
N ALA A 83 -9.10 13.58 -1.61
CA ALA A 83 -8.29 12.42 -1.98
C ALA A 83 -6.80 12.79 -1.98
N TRP A 84 -6.44 13.88 -2.65
CA TRP A 84 -5.08 14.37 -2.71
C TRP A 84 -4.59 14.89 -1.36
N ASP A 85 -5.42 15.65 -0.66
CA ASP A 85 -5.07 16.19 0.67
C ASP A 85 -4.71 15.09 1.65
N MET A 86 -5.49 13.98 1.67
CA MET A 86 -5.20 12.82 2.52
C MET A 86 -4.00 12.01 2.02
N TYR A 87 -3.89 11.83 0.68
CA TYR A 87 -2.81 11.08 0.06
C TYR A 87 -1.44 11.66 0.41
N GLN A 88 -1.30 12.97 0.41
CA GLN A 88 -0.04 13.65 0.75
C GLN A 88 0.49 13.26 2.14
N TYR A 89 -0.38 13.10 3.12
CA TYR A 89 0.02 12.71 4.49
C TYR A 89 0.22 11.21 4.62
N THR A 90 -0.63 10.41 4.00
CA THR A 90 -0.59 8.96 4.14
C THR A 90 0.56 8.33 3.34
N HIS A 91 1.01 8.96 2.25
CA HIS A 91 2.12 8.48 1.41
C HIS A 91 3.43 9.26 1.62
N SER A 92 3.55 9.94 2.77
CA SER A 92 4.77 10.62 3.17
C SER A 92 5.61 9.77 4.12
N ALA A 93 6.85 9.46 3.72
CA ALA A 93 7.83 8.81 4.60
C ALA A 93 8.18 9.66 5.84
N VAL A 94 8.11 10.99 5.72
CA VAL A 94 8.33 11.91 6.84
C VAL A 94 7.23 11.74 7.90
N VAL A 95 5.96 11.75 7.47
CA VAL A 95 4.81 11.57 8.36
C VAL A 95 4.85 10.18 9.01
N VAL A 96 5.14 9.13 8.24
CA VAL A 96 5.27 7.77 8.76
C VAL A 96 6.41 7.66 9.76
N THR A 97 7.55 8.34 9.53
CA THR A 97 8.65 8.37 10.50
C THR A 97 8.21 9.00 11.83
N VAL A 98 7.43 10.08 11.79
CA VAL A 98 6.84 10.66 13.02
C VAL A 98 5.91 9.63 13.70
N GLY A 99 5.11 8.90 12.93
CA GLY A 99 4.28 7.80 13.45
C GLY A 99 5.11 6.71 14.14
N VAL A 100 6.24 6.31 13.57
CA VAL A 100 7.20 5.38 14.21
C VAL A 100 7.70 5.92 15.54
N LEU A 101 8.10 7.19 15.60
CA LEU A 101 8.63 7.82 16.83
C LEU A 101 7.56 7.89 17.93
N ILE A 102 6.33 8.28 17.58
CA ILE A 102 5.19 8.30 18.50
C ILE A 102 4.91 6.87 19.01
N THR A 103 4.87 5.90 18.13
CA THR A 103 4.61 4.49 18.49
C THR A 103 5.73 3.92 19.38
N TRP A 104 6.98 4.26 19.07
CA TRP A 104 8.11 3.89 19.92
C TRP A 104 7.95 4.47 21.34
N TRP A 105 7.61 5.75 21.44
CA TRP A 105 7.34 6.39 22.72
C TRP A 105 6.20 5.69 23.48
N LEU A 106 5.10 5.35 22.80
CA LEU A 106 3.98 4.62 23.38
C LEU A 106 4.40 3.23 23.88
N PHE A 107 5.16 2.47 23.13
CA PHE A 107 5.65 1.15 23.55
C PHE A 107 6.64 1.24 24.73
N THR A 108 7.38 2.34 24.87
CA THR A 108 8.23 2.54 26.05
C THR A 108 7.44 2.90 27.31
N ARG A 109 6.27 3.53 27.16
CA ARG A 109 5.44 3.97 28.29
C ARG A 109 4.40 2.95 28.71
N PHE A 110 3.89 2.16 27.79
CA PHE A 110 2.78 1.22 27.98
C PHE A 110 3.21 -0.18 27.58
N SER A 111 4.11 -0.79 28.38
CA SER A 111 4.51 -2.19 28.18
C SER A 111 3.39 -3.17 28.54
N GLY A 112 3.38 -4.37 27.92
CA GLY A 112 2.40 -5.42 28.19
C GLY A 112 1.08 -5.25 27.43
N SER A 113 1.04 -4.45 26.37
CA SER A 113 -0.15 -4.29 25.53
C SER A 113 -0.47 -5.57 24.72
N ARG A 114 -1.76 -5.78 24.40
CA ARG A 114 -2.18 -6.88 23.51
C ARG A 114 -1.50 -6.78 22.13
N LEU A 115 -1.13 -5.59 21.71
CA LEU A 115 -0.45 -5.39 20.43
C LEU A 115 0.95 -6.03 20.41
N GLU A 116 1.65 -6.06 21.56
CA GLU A 116 2.96 -6.72 21.65
C GLU A 116 2.91 -8.21 21.33
N SER A 117 1.79 -8.88 21.62
CA SER A 117 1.61 -10.31 21.30
C SER A 117 1.58 -10.59 19.79
N GLN A 118 1.34 -9.57 18.95
CA GLN A 118 1.32 -9.70 17.49
C GLN A 118 2.72 -9.68 16.85
N PHE A 119 3.76 -9.42 17.67
CA PHE A 119 5.16 -9.47 17.23
C PHE A 119 5.82 -10.79 17.63
N ALA A 120 6.80 -11.21 16.84
CA ALA A 120 7.65 -12.35 17.20
C ALA A 120 8.32 -12.09 18.57
N GLU A 121 8.41 -13.12 19.40
CA GLU A 121 8.87 -13.05 20.80
C GLU A 121 10.20 -12.31 20.95
N GLN A 122 11.13 -12.52 20.04
CA GLN A 122 12.45 -11.89 20.01
C GLN A 122 12.42 -10.36 19.90
N HIS A 123 11.26 -9.76 19.57
CA HIS A 123 11.10 -8.32 19.39
C HIS A 123 10.31 -7.65 20.52
N ARG A 124 9.54 -8.42 21.32
CA ARG A 124 8.64 -7.89 22.35
C ARG A 124 9.32 -7.06 23.42
N SER A 125 10.61 -7.25 23.67
CA SER A 125 11.40 -6.46 24.61
C SER A 125 12.11 -5.24 23.97
N LYS A 126 11.85 -4.99 22.68
CA LYS A 126 12.55 -3.95 21.88
C LYS A 126 11.56 -2.95 21.30
N PRO A 127 11.13 -1.94 22.08
CA PRO A 127 10.06 -1.01 21.68
C PRO A 127 10.31 -0.32 20.33
N LEU A 128 11.54 0.11 20.05
CA LEU A 128 11.89 0.74 18.78
C LEU A 128 11.74 -0.24 17.61
N MET A 129 12.17 -1.49 17.80
CA MET A 129 12.04 -2.52 16.76
C MET A 129 10.59 -2.86 16.51
N MET A 130 9.75 -2.98 17.55
CA MET A 130 8.32 -3.19 17.40
C MET A 130 7.65 -2.03 16.67
N ALA A 131 7.99 -0.79 17.02
CA ALA A 131 7.48 0.39 16.32
C ALA A 131 7.87 0.37 14.83
N PHE A 132 9.13 0.15 14.51
CA PHE A 132 9.60 0.05 13.13
C PHE A 132 8.88 -1.08 12.37
N LEU A 133 8.78 -2.28 12.94
CA LEU A 133 8.12 -3.43 12.32
C LEU A 133 6.62 -3.21 12.12
N LEU A 134 5.95 -2.47 13.00
CA LEU A 134 4.54 -2.09 12.84
C LEU A 134 4.32 -1.22 11.60
N TRP A 135 5.22 -0.26 11.37
CA TRP A 135 5.12 0.69 10.26
C TRP A 135 5.81 0.22 8.98
N LEU A 136 6.59 -0.88 9.02
CA LEU A 136 7.29 -1.41 7.86
C LEU A 136 6.35 -1.77 6.69
N PRO A 137 5.14 -2.39 6.90
CA PRO A 137 4.18 -2.60 5.82
C PRO A 137 3.72 -1.29 5.17
N TRP A 138 3.52 -0.23 5.96
CA TRP A 138 3.17 1.10 5.46
C TRP A 138 4.30 1.70 4.62
N TYR A 139 5.55 1.62 5.09
CA TYR A 139 6.69 2.02 4.28
C TYR A 139 6.81 1.23 2.98
N SER A 140 6.48 -0.08 2.99
CA SER A 140 6.52 -0.88 1.76
C SER A 140 5.47 -0.43 0.73
N ASN A 141 4.30 0.03 1.17
CA ASN A 141 3.30 0.64 0.30
C ASN A 141 3.90 1.89 -0.38
N ILE A 142 4.35 2.88 0.40
CA ILE A 142 4.98 4.10 -0.14
C ILE A 142 6.13 3.78 -1.11
N LEU A 143 6.98 2.82 -0.77
CA LEU A 143 8.14 2.45 -1.59
C LEU A 143 7.72 1.86 -2.94
N LEU A 144 6.65 1.08 -2.98
CA LEU A 144 6.10 0.51 -4.20
C LEU A 144 5.43 1.59 -5.06
N ASP A 145 4.80 2.59 -4.44
CA ASP A 145 4.12 3.66 -5.14
C ASP A 145 5.06 4.64 -5.84
N ILE A 146 6.27 4.84 -5.32
CA ILE A 146 7.24 5.75 -5.96
C ILE A 146 7.40 5.46 -7.46
N PRO A 147 7.74 4.25 -7.92
CA PRO A 147 7.92 3.98 -9.35
C PRO A 147 6.61 3.71 -10.09
N THR A 148 5.48 3.56 -9.41
CA THR A 148 4.21 3.08 -10.00
C THR A 148 3.13 4.14 -10.08
N HIS A 149 3.45 5.38 -9.71
CA HIS A 149 2.62 6.57 -9.89
C HIS A 149 3.31 7.58 -10.80
N THR A 150 2.51 8.35 -11.54
CA THR A 150 3.01 9.39 -12.45
C THR A 150 2.83 10.78 -11.84
N LEU A 151 3.55 11.78 -12.33
CA LEU A 151 3.35 13.18 -11.88
C LEU A 151 1.93 13.69 -12.13
N GLN A 152 1.19 13.11 -13.07
CA GLN A 152 -0.19 13.50 -13.38
C GLN A 152 -1.22 12.77 -12.53
N PHE A 153 -0.89 11.58 -12.03
CA PHE A 153 -1.82 10.71 -11.30
C PHE A 153 -1.24 10.31 -9.95
N PHE A 154 -1.64 10.98 -8.89
CA PHE A 154 -1.24 10.76 -7.50
C PHE A 154 0.29 10.57 -7.33
N PRO A 155 1.13 11.55 -7.72
CA PRO A 155 2.57 11.44 -7.52
C PRO A 155 2.89 11.21 -6.04
N THR A 156 3.69 10.19 -5.74
CA THR A 156 3.99 9.81 -4.34
C THR A 156 4.79 10.89 -3.62
N PRO A 157 4.21 11.58 -2.61
CA PRO A 157 4.80 12.76 -1.97
C PRO A 157 5.72 12.35 -0.81
N VAL A 158 6.79 11.62 -1.11
CA VAL A 158 7.68 10.96 -0.13
C VAL A 158 8.17 11.89 0.97
N PHE A 159 8.44 13.16 0.61
CA PHE A 159 9.03 14.13 1.53
C PHE A 159 8.04 15.19 2.03
N HIS A 160 6.75 15.05 1.77
CA HIS A 160 5.74 15.98 2.28
C HIS A 160 5.78 16.02 3.82
N PRO A 161 5.64 17.17 4.51
CA PRO A 161 5.46 18.54 4.00
C PRO A 161 6.78 19.29 3.75
N ILE A 162 7.93 18.61 3.79
CA ILE A 162 9.26 19.28 3.68
C ILE A 162 9.56 19.65 2.21
N SER A 163 9.09 18.83 1.26
CA SER A 163 9.34 19.03 -0.18
C SER A 163 8.21 18.43 -0.99
N ASP A 164 7.86 19.10 -2.09
CA ASP A 164 6.87 18.65 -3.08
C ASP A 164 7.52 17.80 -4.19
N TYR A 165 8.73 17.29 -3.97
CA TYR A 165 9.41 16.44 -4.94
C TYR A 165 8.60 15.16 -5.17
N GLY A 166 8.28 14.90 -6.44
CA GLY A 166 7.63 13.69 -6.93
C GLY A 166 8.47 12.98 -7.97
N PHE A 167 8.38 11.67 -8.02
CA PHE A 167 8.98 10.85 -9.05
C PHE A 167 7.95 10.59 -10.15
N ASP A 168 8.36 10.67 -11.43
CA ASP A 168 7.50 10.34 -12.57
C ASP A 168 7.71 8.87 -12.93
N GLY A 169 6.85 8.02 -12.41
CA GLY A 169 6.88 6.59 -12.63
C GLY A 169 5.98 6.13 -13.78
N THR A 170 5.61 4.85 -13.74
CA THR A 170 4.70 4.21 -14.69
C THR A 170 3.48 3.68 -13.93
N ARG A 171 2.28 3.89 -14.46
CA ARG A 171 1.04 3.49 -13.76
C ARG A 171 1.00 2.00 -13.41
N TRP A 172 0.44 1.67 -12.27
CA TRP A 172 0.21 0.29 -11.82
C TRP A 172 -0.53 -0.58 -12.85
N SER A 173 -1.49 0.02 -13.57
CA SER A 173 -2.27 -0.66 -14.60
C SER A 173 -1.48 -1.03 -15.85
N ASP A 174 -0.30 -0.43 -16.05
CA ASP A 174 0.55 -0.75 -17.19
C ASP A 174 1.04 -2.21 -17.11
N PRO A 175 0.85 -3.01 -18.16
CA PRO A 175 1.32 -4.40 -18.18
C PRO A 175 2.81 -4.57 -17.86
N VAL A 176 3.64 -3.57 -18.16
CA VAL A 176 5.08 -3.56 -17.84
C VAL A 176 5.33 -3.58 -16.32
N ILE A 177 4.43 -3.03 -15.53
CA ILE A 177 4.47 -3.06 -14.06
C ILE A 177 3.64 -4.23 -13.52
N LEU A 178 2.39 -4.34 -13.95
CA LEU A 178 1.43 -5.29 -13.41
C LEU A 178 1.88 -6.75 -13.57
N VAL A 179 2.31 -7.14 -14.78
CA VAL A 179 2.66 -8.54 -15.06
C VAL A 179 3.89 -8.98 -14.24
N PRO A 180 5.03 -8.25 -14.21
CA PRO A 180 6.16 -8.60 -13.37
C PRO A 180 5.79 -8.62 -11.88
N ASN A 181 4.99 -7.69 -11.38
CA ASN A 181 4.55 -7.65 -9.99
C ASN A 181 3.77 -8.91 -9.61
N VAL A 182 2.78 -9.30 -10.41
CA VAL A 182 1.97 -10.50 -10.17
C VAL A 182 2.82 -11.77 -10.21
N LEU A 183 3.69 -11.91 -11.21
CA LEU A 183 4.57 -13.08 -11.34
C LEU A 183 5.56 -13.18 -10.18
N LEU A 184 6.15 -12.06 -9.77
CA LEU A 184 7.09 -12.00 -8.64
C LEU A 184 6.39 -12.36 -7.33
N LEU A 185 5.23 -11.76 -7.05
CA LEU A 185 4.45 -12.09 -5.86
C LEU A 185 4.04 -13.57 -5.83
N ALA A 186 3.50 -14.09 -6.94
CA ALA A 186 3.10 -15.49 -7.03
C ALA A 186 4.29 -16.44 -6.80
N GLY A 187 5.44 -16.14 -7.42
CA GLY A 187 6.67 -16.93 -7.26
C GLY A 187 7.20 -16.91 -5.83
N LEU A 188 7.26 -15.71 -5.20
CA LEU A 188 7.72 -15.56 -3.82
C LEU A 188 6.78 -16.25 -2.82
N TRP A 189 5.46 -16.08 -2.98
CA TRP A 189 4.48 -16.76 -2.12
C TRP A 189 4.55 -18.27 -2.28
N PHE A 190 4.66 -18.77 -3.51
CA PHE A 190 4.84 -20.19 -3.76
C PHE A 190 6.11 -20.75 -3.09
N TYR A 191 7.24 -20.05 -3.22
CA TYR A 191 8.50 -20.43 -2.57
C TYR A 191 8.36 -20.48 -1.04
N VAL A 192 7.76 -19.43 -0.47
CA VAL A 192 7.55 -19.31 0.97
C VAL A 192 6.66 -20.46 1.50
N LEU A 193 5.52 -20.67 0.87
CA LEU A 193 4.57 -21.71 1.29
C LEU A 193 5.19 -23.12 1.16
N ARG A 194 6.01 -23.38 0.14
CA ARG A 194 6.75 -24.64 0.02
C ARG A 194 7.79 -24.82 1.12
N LYS A 195 8.51 -23.75 1.46
CA LYS A 195 9.53 -23.79 2.51
C LYS A 195 8.91 -24.05 3.88
N ASP A 196 7.81 -23.36 4.19
CA ASP A 196 7.13 -23.51 5.47
C ASP A 196 6.54 -24.94 5.62
N ARG A 197 5.95 -25.52 4.55
CA ARG A 197 5.48 -26.92 4.56
C ARG A 197 6.60 -27.94 4.82
N LYS A 198 7.78 -27.74 4.22
CA LYS A 198 8.92 -28.63 4.44
C LYS A 198 9.43 -28.56 5.88
N HIS A 199 9.38 -27.40 6.50
CA HIS A 199 9.81 -27.22 7.89
C HIS A 199 8.87 -27.95 8.85
N ILE A 200 7.56 -27.83 8.66
CA ILE A 200 6.56 -28.55 9.47
C ILE A 200 6.75 -30.08 9.35
N ALA A 201 6.91 -30.59 8.13
CA ALA A 201 7.10 -32.04 7.88
C ALA A 201 8.42 -32.63 8.43
N GLN A 202 9.36 -31.81 8.88
CA GLN A 202 10.60 -32.22 9.49
C GLN A 202 10.58 -32.18 11.03
N THR A 203 9.57 -31.54 11.61
CA THR A 203 9.39 -31.38 13.06
C THR A 203 8.35 -32.33 13.66
N ASP A 204 7.58 -32.99 12.80
CA ASP A 204 6.66 -34.11 13.13
C ASP A 204 7.36 -35.46 12.93
#